data_9dfcd634b2033e70860e3d0c7a4bede9
#
_entry.id   9dfcd634b2033e70860e3d0c7a4bede9
#
_cell.length_a   1.000
_cell.length_b   1.000
_cell.length_c   1.000
_cell.angle_alpha   90.00
_cell.angle_beta   90.00
_cell.angle_gamma   90.00
#
_symmetry.space_group_name_H-M   'P 1'
#
loop_
_entity.id
_entity.type
_entity.pdbx_description
1 polymer ?
#
loop_
_entity_poly.entity_id
_entity_poly.type
_entity_poly.pdbx_seq_one_letter_code
_entity_poly.pdbx_strand_id
1 'polypeptide(L)'
;MQHRLRTIPIVFVVVPDPVGIKLVDSLAHPGGNITGPSILINDLDAKRLDVFREAVPGLSHLGVLADPKVRGGNTFEGLRNAAKTLGLTIDIAEVPDPAGMESVFAAFRQTGVNGVFSTESSKFFNERSRIAEVALAYHLPTVVFDLEMVRAGGLVFYGASIESAAHYVDKILRGAKPADLPIEQPTRFELAINQKTATALGLTVPPTLLARADEVIE
;
A
#
# COMPACT_ATOMS: atom_id res chain seq x y z
N MET A 1 12.10 -21.83 6.94
CA MET A 1 12.58 -21.55 5.56
C MET A 1 13.96 -20.85 5.54
N GLN A 2 14.38 -20.20 6.62
CA GLN A 2 15.64 -19.42 6.71
C GLN A 2 16.95 -20.25 6.61
N HIS A 3 16.94 -21.55 6.84
CA HIS A 3 18.19 -22.35 6.92
C HIS A 3 18.80 -22.79 5.59
N ARG A 4 18.11 -22.65 4.45
CA ARG A 4 18.60 -23.14 3.14
C ARG A 4 19.17 -22.10 2.18
N LEU A 5 19.02 -20.79 2.46
CA LEU A 5 19.41 -19.72 1.53
C LEU A 5 20.42 -18.72 2.12
N ARG A 6 21.33 -19.17 3.01
CA ARG A 6 22.29 -18.26 3.67
C ARG A 6 23.36 -17.65 2.75
N THR A 7 23.52 -18.16 1.55
CA THR A 7 24.55 -17.72 0.61
C THR A 7 24.03 -16.92 -0.57
N ILE A 8 22.73 -17.02 -0.86
CA ILE A 8 22.12 -16.27 -1.97
C ILE A 8 21.65 -14.91 -1.44
N PRO A 9 22.11 -13.81 -2.03
CA PRO A 9 21.61 -12.48 -1.69
C PRO A 9 20.09 -12.38 -1.88
N ILE A 10 19.41 -11.81 -0.91
CA ILE A 10 17.96 -11.56 -0.95
C ILE A 10 17.75 -10.07 -0.75
N VAL A 11 17.12 -9.42 -1.72
CA VAL A 11 16.71 -8.03 -1.62
C VAL A 11 15.19 -8.00 -1.47
N PHE A 12 14.71 -7.50 -0.34
CA PHE A 12 13.28 -7.24 -0.18
C PHE A 12 12.92 -5.86 -0.75
N VAL A 13 11.69 -5.73 -1.24
CA VAL A 13 11.22 -4.48 -1.84
C VAL A 13 10.56 -3.59 -0.79
N VAL A 14 9.74 -4.19 0.07
CA VAL A 14 9.01 -3.50 1.15
C VAL A 14 8.90 -4.44 2.34
N VAL A 15 9.55 -4.09 3.44
CA VAL A 15 9.37 -4.76 4.74
C VAL A 15 9.22 -3.68 5.81
N PRO A 16 8.08 -3.65 6.52
CA PRO A 16 7.76 -2.55 7.43
C PRO A 16 8.62 -2.50 8.69
N ASP A 17 9.02 -3.63 9.23
CA ASP A 17 9.84 -3.71 10.45
C ASP A 17 10.75 -4.93 10.38
N PRO A 18 11.82 -4.86 9.57
CA PRO A 18 12.70 -6.00 9.35
C PRO A 18 13.50 -6.42 10.60
N VAL A 19 13.69 -5.51 11.55
CA VAL A 19 14.36 -5.79 12.83
C VAL A 19 13.39 -6.45 13.81
N GLY A 20 12.19 -5.92 13.97
CA GLY A 20 11.19 -6.45 14.89
C GLY A 20 10.73 -7.88 14.54
N ILE A 21 10.63 -8.19 13.24
CA ILE A 21 10.36 -9.56 12.76
C ILE A 21 11.61 -10.46 12.71
N LYS A 22 12.78 -9.96 13.17
CA LYS A 22 14.05 -10.67 13.20
C LYS A 22 14.53 -11.18 11.83
N LEU A 23 14.24 -10.42 10.79
CA LEU A 23 14.70 -10.69 9.43
C LEU A 23 16.15 -10.25 9.25
N VAL A 24 16.55 -9.20 9.96
CA VAL A 24 17.90 -8.61 9.99
C VAL A 24 18.28 -8.24 11.42
N ASP A 25 19.59 -8.08 11.69
CA ASP A 25 20.10 -7.78 13.02
C ASP A 25 19.85 -6.31 13.41
N SER A 26 20.10 -5.40 12.48
CA SER A 26 19.80 -3.95 12.64
C SER A 26 19.61 -3.29 11.27
N LEU A 27 19.08 -2.06 11.24
CA LEU A 27 18.96 -1.29 10.01
C LEU A 27 20.34 -0.88 9.45
N ALA A 28 21.27 -0.52 10.32
CA ALA A 28 22.62 -0.10 9.92
C ALA A 28 23.49 -1.28 9.46
N HIS A 29 23.33 -2.44 10.07
CA HIS A 29 24.07 -3.66 9.78
C HIS A 29 23.12 -4.85 9.74
N PRO A 30 22.60 -5.23 8.56
CA PRO A 30 21.68 -6.35 8.40
C PRO A 30 22.22 -7.69 8.87
N GLY A 31 23.54 -7.91 8.79
CA GLY A 31 24.24 -9.04 9.40
C GLY A 31 24.16 -10.37 8.67
N GLY A 32 23.31 -10.49 7.65
CA GLY A 32 23.08 -11.72 6.91
C GLY A 32 23.19 -11.57 5.40
N ASN A 33 22.44 -12.39 4.67
CA ASN A 33 22.34 -12.32 3.21
C ASN A 33 21.08 -11.58 2.73
N ILE A 34 20.39 -10.87 3.65
CA ILE A 34 19.12 -10.20 3.39
C ILE A 34 19.31 -8.71 3.62
N THR A 35 18.88 -7.88 2.67
CA THR A 35 18.84 -6.41 2.77
C THR A 35 17.72 -5.84 1.89
N GLY A 36 17.50 -4.54 1.91
CA GLY A 36 16.51 -3.85 1.07
C GLY A 36 15.93 -2.61 1.75
N PRO A 37 15.07 -1.85 1.08
CA PRO A 37 14.45 -0.66 1.65
C PRO A 37 13.37 -1.03 2.69
N SER A 38 13.32 -0.30 3.81
CA SER A 38 12.28 -0.41 4.85
C SER A 38 11.37 0.80 4.85
N ILE A 39 10.06 0.58 5.03
CA ILE A 39 9.07 1.65 5.08
C ILE A 39 8.41 1.67 6.45
N LEU A 40 8.26 2.87 7.03
CA LEU A 40 7.40 3.08 8.19
C LEU A 40 5.93 3.10 7.72
N ILE A 41 5.26 1.95 7.81
CA ILE A 41 3.89 1.77 7.32
C ILE A 41 2.92 2.80 7.94
N ASN A 42 3.03 3.08 9.23
CA ASN A 42 2.12 4.01 9.88
C ASN A 42 2.17 5.42 9.28
N ASP A 43 3.36 5.91 8.97
CA ASP A 43 3.54 7.23 8.35
C ASP A 43 3.04 7.23 6.89
N LEU A 44 3.26 6.13 6.19
CA LEU A 44 2.79 5.95 4.83
C LEU A 44 1.27 5.85 4.76
N ASP A 45 0.63 5.12 5.67
CA ASP A 45 -0.82 5.01 5.74
C ASP A 45 -1.47 6.36 6.03
N ALA A 46 -0.91 7.16 6.95
CA ALA A 46 -1.39 8.51 7.23
C ALA A 46 -1.32 9.38 5.96
N LYS A 47 -0.22 9.32 5.23
CA LYS A 47 -0.04 10.10 4.00
C LYS A 47 -0.94 9.62 2.87
N ARG A 48 -1.16 8.31 2.74
CA ARG A 48 -2.15 7.75 1.79
C ARG A 48 -3.54 8.26 2.07
N LEU A 49 -3.93 8.32 3.35
CA LEU A 49 -5.24 8.86 3.74
C LEU A 49 -5.38 10.34 3.44
N ASP A 50 -4.33 11.15 3.68
CA ASP A 50 -4.32 12.57 3.32
C ASP A 50 -4.57 12.78 1.83
N VAL A 51 -3.80 12.08 0.99
CA VAL A 51 -3.91 12.14 -0.47
C VAL A 51 -5.28 11.63 -0.93
N PHE A 52 -5.76 10.54 -0.34
CA PHE A 52 -7.05 9.97 -0.69
C PHE A 52 -8.21 10.91 -0.34
N ARG A 53 -8.16 11.56 0.83
CA ARG A 53 -9.14 12.57 1.23
C ARG A 53 -9.13 13.78 0.30
N GLU A 54 -7.95 14.21 -0.18
CA GLU A 54 -7.83 15.27 -1.17
C GLU A 54 -8.46 14.86 -2.51
N ALA A 55 -8.24 13.60 -2.95
CA ALA A 55 -8.80 13.07 -4.19
C ALA A 55 -10.30 12.82 -4.13
N VAL A 56 -10.86 12.56 -2.95
CA VAL A 56 -12.27 12.21 -2.72
C VAL A 56 -12.91 13.22 -1.78
N PRO A 57 -13.39 14.37 -2.30
CA PRO A 57 -14.09 15.36 -1.48
C PRO A 57 -15.34 14.72 -0.83
N GLY A 58 -15.47 14.91 0.49
CA GLY A 58 -16.57 14.31 1.25
C GLY A 58 -16.28 12.90 1.80
N LEU A 59 -15.05 12.38 1.65
CA LEU A 59 -14.64 11.14 2.34
C LEU A 59 -14.85 11.31 3.85
N SER A 60 -15.65 10.44 4.45
CA SER A 60 -15.99 10.46 5.88
C SER A 60 -15.99 9.09 6.53
N HIS A 61 -16.23 8.03 5.77
CA HIS A 61 -16.30 6.67 6.27
C HIS A 61 -15.45 5.74 5.39
N LEU A 62 -14.37 5.22 5.97
CA LEU A 62 -13.37 4.42 5.28
C LEU A 62 -13.60 2.93 5.55
N GLY A 63 -13.76 2.14 4.49
CA GLY A 63 -13.65 0.69 4.55
C GLY A 63 -12.19 0.27 4.35
N VAL A 64 -11.70 -0.66 5.13
CA VAL A 64 -10.34 -1.20 5.01
C VAL A 64 -10.39 -2.67 4.63
N LEU A 65 -9.81 -3.01 3.49
CA LEU A 65 -9.57 -4.39 3.11
C LEU A 65 -8.31 -4.88 3.81
N ALA A 66 -8.45 -5.86 4.69
CA ALA A 66 -7.37 -6.43 5.47
C ALA A 66 -7.12 -7.89 5.09
N ASP A 67 -5.85 -8.24 4.86
CA ASP A 67 -5.44 -9.63 4.77
C ASP A 67 -5.00 -10.11 6.16
N PRO A 68 -5.74 -11.02 6.81
CA PRO A 68 -5.42 -11.48 8.16
C PRO A 68 -4.06 -12.21 8.26
N LYS A 69 -3.49 -12.63 7.13
CA LYS A 69 -2.16 -13.26 7.08
C LYS A 69 -1.01 -12.25 7.07
N VAL A 70 -1.29 -11.00 6.71
CA VAL A 70 -0.27 -9.94 6.57
C VAL A 70 -0.40 -8.92 7.68
N ARG A 71 -1.62 -8.49 7.96
CA ARG A 71 -1.93 -7.52 9.01
C ARG A 71 -3.02 -8.07 9.93
N GLY A 72 -2.71 -8.19 11.22
CA GLY A 72 -3.66 -8.59 12.24
C GLY A 72 -3.48 -7.76 13.51
N GLY A 73 -4.52 -7.67 14.33
CA GLY A 73 -4.44 -7.05 15.65
C GLY A 73 -4.04 -5.57 15.66
N ASN A 74 -2.96 -5.26 16.38
CA ASN A 74 -2.50 -3.87 16.60
C ASN A 74 -1.86 -3.19 15.37
N THR A 75 -1.67 -3.91 14.26
CA THR A 75 -1.06 -3.33 13.05
C THR A 75 -1.91 -2.25 12.38
N PHE A 76 -3.18 -2.08 12.80
CA PHE A 76 -4.07 -1.02 12.33
C PHE A 76 -4.12 0.22 13.24
N GLU A 77 -3.35 0.25 14.31
CA GLU A 77 -3.40 1.36 15.27
C GLU A 77 -2.98 2.69 14.61
N GLY A 78 -1.90 2.67 13.82
CA GLY A 78 -1.47 3.84 13.05
C GLY A 78 -2.54 4.35 12.08
N LEU A 79 -3.17 3.44 11.33
CA LEU A 79 -4.25 3.78 10.41
C LEU A 79 -5.48 4.33 11.13
N ARG A 80 -5.86 3.74 12.28
CA ARG A 80 -6.96 4.24 13.11
C ARG A 80 -6.68 5.63 13.66
N ASN A 81 -5.46 5.88 14.12
CA ASN A 81 -5.04 7.19 14.62
C ASN A 81 -5.05 8.25 13.52
N ALA A 82 -4.55 7.91 12.33
CA ALA A 82 -4.59 8.79 11.17
C ALA A 82 -6.04 9.10 10.76
N ALA A 83 -6.90 8.09 10.65
CA ALA A 83 -8.31 8.27 10.34
C ALA A 83 -9.01 9.18 11.37
N LYS A 84 -8.76 8.96 12.66
CA LYS A 84 -9.29 9.79 13.75
C LYS A 84 -8.84 11.25 13.63
N THR A 85 -7.56 11.49 13.33
CA THR A 85 -7.00 12.84 13.13
C THR A 85 -7.68 13.56 11.97
N LEU A 86 -8.04 12.82 10.91
CA LEU A 86 -8.75 13.33 9.74
C LEU A 86 -10.28 13.40 9.91
N GLY A 87 -10.81 12.97 11.05
CA GLY A 87 -12.25 12.94 11.31
C GLY A 87 -12.99 11.85 10.52
N LEU A 88 -12.30 10.78 10.13
CA LEU A 88 -12.87 9.66 9.40
C LEU A 88 -13.31 8.55 10.38
N THR A 89 -14.47 7.95 10.12
CA THR A 89 -14.82 6.64 10.68
C THR A 89 -14.16 5.53 9.88
N ILE A 90 -13.94 4.35 10.48
CA ILE A 90 -13.20 3.26 9.85
C ILE A 90 -13.83 1.90 10.18
N ASP A 91 -14.17 1.15 9.14
CA ASP A 91 -14.61 -0.25 9.20
C ASP A 91 -13.51 -1.13 8.61
N ILE A 92 -13.02 -2.11 9.38
CA ILE A 92 -11.99 -3.04 8.90
C ILE A 92 -12.66 -4.37 8.59
N ALA A 93 -12.55 -4.83 7.36
CA ALA A 93 -13.02 -6.13 6.91
C ALA A 93 -11.85 -7.04 6.56
N GLU A 94 -11.76 -8.17 7.25
CA GLU A 94 -10.82 -9.23 6.89
C GLU A 94 -11.35 -10.01 5.69
N VAL A 95 -10.50 -10.16 4.68
CA VAL A 95 -10.80 -10.90 3.46
C VAL A 95 -9.88 -12.12 3.39
N PRO A 96 -10.23 -13.24 4.03
CA PRO A 96 -9.42 -14.45 4.02
C PRO A 96 -9.37 -15.12 2.63
N ASP A 97 -10.45 -14.98 1.86
CA ASP A 97 -10.63 -15.56 0.53
C ASP A 97 -11.11 -14.50 -0.47
N PRO A 98 -10.51 -14.42 -1.67
CA PRO A 98 -10.99 -13.53 -2.74
C PRO A 98 -12.47 -13.72 -3.11
N ALA A 99 -13.03 -14.91 -2.95
CA ALA A 99 -14.45 -15.17 -3.19
C ALA A 99 -15.39 -14.30 -2.33
N GLY A 100 -14.94 -13.91 -1.12
CA GLY A 100 -15.69 -13.04 -0.21
C GLY A 100 -15.63 -11.55 -0.54
N MET A 101 -14.86 -11.14 -1.54
CA MET A 101 -14.61 -9.72 -1.85
C MET A 101 -15.90 -8.94 -2.09
N GLU A 102 -16.78 -9.47 -2.94
CA GLU A 102 -18.02 -8.79 -3.31
C GLU A 102 -18.95 -8.58 -2.11
N SER A 103 -19.05 -9.55 -1.20
CA SER A 103 -19.86 -9.44 0.01
C SER A 103 -19.31 -8.37 0.97
N VAL A 104 -17.99 -8.19 1.02
CA VAL A 104 -17.35 -7.14 1.81
C VAL A 104 -17.71 -5.75 1.25
N PHE A 105 -17.63 -5.56 -0.07
CA PHE A 105 -18.01 -4.29 -0.69
C PHE A 105 -19.51 -3.98 -0.52
N ALA A 106 -20.36 -5.01 -0.63
CA ALA A 106 -21.79 -4.89 -0.35
C ALA A 106 -22.03 -4.44 1.11
N ALA A 107 -21.34 -5.05 2.07
CA ALA A 107 -21.44 -4.65 3.48
C ALA A 107 -20.95 -3.21 3.71
N PHE A 108 -19.84 -2.81 3.10
CA PHE A 108 -19.32 -1.45 3.16
C PHE A 108 -20.37 -0.43 2.68
N ARG A 109 -21.07 -0.73 1.58
CA ARG A 109 -22.15 0.15 1.11
C ARG A 109 -23.31 0.25 2.09
N GLN A 110 -23.68 -0.87 2.73
CA GLN A 110 -24.77 -0.89 3.72
C GLN A 110 -24.43 -0.10 4.97
N THR A 111 -23.16 -0.08 5.38
CA THR A 111 -22.71 0.69 6.57
C THR A 111 -22.40 2.16 6.26
N GLY A 112 -22.51 2.60 4.99
CA GLY A 112 -22.27 3.99 4.60
C GLY A 112 -20.80 4.32 4.33
N VAL A 113 -19.96 3.32 4.15
CA VAL A 113 -18.58 3.50 3.65
C VAL A 113 -18.63 4.23 2.31
N ASN A 114 -17.78 5.26 2.14
CA ASN A 114 -17.70 6.07 0.93
C ASN A 114 -16.28 6.16 0.34
N GLY A 115 -15.36 5.34 0.82
CA GLY A 115 -14.04 5.13 0.24
C GLY A 115 -13.39 3.87 0.81
N VAL A 116 -12.52 3.22 0.06
CA VAL A 116 -11.88 1.95 0.46
C VAL A 116 -10.37 2.06 0.43
N PHE A 117 -9.75 1.62 1.51
CA PHE A 117 -8.30 1.51 1.69
C PHE A 117 -7.89 0.03 1.54
N SER A 118 -7.05 -0.27 0.56
CA SER A 118 -6.46 -1.60 0.41
C SER A 118 -5.13 -1.68 1.13
N THR A 119 -5.02 -2.59 2.08
CA THR A 119 -3.73 -2.87 2.75
C THR A 119 -2.82 -3.72 1.87
N GLU A 120 -1.51 -3.68 2.16
CA GLU A 120 -0.51 -4.47 1.44
C GLU A 120 -0.79 -5.97 1.57
N SER A 121 -0.95 -6.65 0.43
CA SER A 121 -1.10 -8.10 0.37
C SER A 121 -0.85 -8.61 -1.05
N SER A 122 -0.04 -9.64 -1.20
CA SER A 122 0.14 -10.32 -2.49
C SER A 122 -1.17 -10.89 -3.04
N LYS A 123 -2.09 -11.27 -2.16
CA LYS A 123 -3.45 -11.70 -2.54
C LYS A 123 -4.22 -10.57 -3.21
N PHE A 124 -4.25 -9.36 -2.60
CA PHE A 124 -4.94 -8.21 -3.19
C PHE A 124 -4.26 -7.72 -4.46
N PHE A 125 -2.95 -7.81 -4.54
CA PHE A 125 -2.22 -7.53 -5.77
C PHE A 125 -2.64 -8.47 -6.92
N ASN A 126 -2.74 -9.77 -6.66
CA ASN A 126 -3.18 -10.75 -7.65
C ASN A 126 -4.64 -10.54 -8.09
N GLU A 127 -5.48 -10.07 -7.19
CA GLU A 127 -6.91 -9.79 -7.43
C GLU A 127 -7.19 -8.33 -7.83
N ARG A 128 -6.18 -7.55 -8.19
CA ARG A 128 -6.29 -6.11 -8.43
C ARG A 128 -7.38 -5.70 -9.41
N SER A 129 -7.51 -6.42 -10.52
CA SER A 129 -8.55 -6.14 -11.51
C SER A 129 -9.95 -6.38 -10.94
N ARG A 130 -10.14 -7.48 -10.21
CA ARG A 130 -11.41 -7.79 -9.56
C ARG A 130 -11.76 -6.78 -8.47
N ILE A 131 -10.78 -6.36 -7.66
CA ILE A 131 -10.98 -5.30 -6.65
C ILE A 131 -11.46 -4.02 -7.33
N ALA A 132 -10.82 -3.61 -8.42
CA ALA A 132 -11.19 -2.42 -9.17
C ALA A 132 -12.61 -2.52 -9.76
N GLU A 133 -12.96 -3.65 -10.39
CA GLU A 133 -14.28 -3.92 -10.95
C GLU A 133 -15.38 -3.86 -9.88
N VAL A 134 -15.17 -4.56 -8.76
CA VAL A 134 -16.13 -4.58 -7.65
C VAL A 134 -16.25 -3.20 -7.01
N ALA A 135 -15.13 -2.51 -6.76
CA ALA A 135 -15.14 -1.16 -6.22
C ALA A 135 -15.95 -0.19 -7.10
N LEU A 136 -15.74 -0.26 -8.43
CA LEU A 136 -16.48 0.56 -9.39
C LEU A 136 -17.98 0.20 -9.39
N ALA A 137 -18.33 -1.08 -9.38
CA ALA A 137 -19.73 -1.53 -9.34
C ALA A 137 -20.49 -1.04 -8.11
N TYR A 138 -19.80 -0.94 -6.96
CA TYR A 138 -20.35 -0.40 -5.73
C TYR A 138 -20.16 1.12 -5.56
N HIS A 139 -19.62 1.81 -6.55
CA HIS A 139 -19.32 3.26 -6.53
C HIS A 139 -18.45 3.66 -5.32
N LEU A 140 -17.42 2.86 -5.03
CA LEU A 140 -16.48 3.07 -3.93
C LEU A 140 -15.09 3.41 -4.50
N PRO A 141 -14.65 4.67 -4.40
CA PRO A 141 -13.27 5.05 -4.72
C PRO A 141 -12.29 4.28 -3.84
N THR A 142 -11.11 3.98 -4.38
CA THR A 142 -10.09 3.19 -3.68
C THR A 142 -8.77 3.90 -3.59
N VAL A 143 -8.10 3.82 -2.44
CA VAL A 143 -6.66 4.04 -2.33
C VAL A 143 -5.98 2.69 -2.21
N VAL A 144 -4.96 2.48 -3.04
CA VAL A 144 -4.28 1.19 -3.20
C VAL A 144 -2.79 1.33 -2.89
N PHE A 145 -2.12 0.21 -2.68
CA PHE A 145 -0.73 0.18 -2.21
C PHE A 145 0.30 -0.02 -3.33
N ASP A 146 -0.14 -0.21 -4.56
CA ASP A 146 0.74 -0.49 -5.70
C ASP A 146 0.25 0.22 -6.97
N LEU A 147 1.18 0.67 -7.80
CA LEU A 147 0.92 1.39 -9.04
C LEU A 147 0.11 0.55 -10.05
N GLU A 148 0.42 -0.76 -10.17
CA GLU A 148 -0.31 -1.66 -11.06
C GLU A 148 -1.79 -1.82 -10.66
N MET A 149 -2.11 -1.61 -9.39
CA MET A 149 -3.51 -1.60 -8.95
C MET A 149 -4.26 -0.35 -9.44
N VAL A 150 -3.58 0.80 -9.56
CA VAL A 150 -4.18 2.01 -10.18
C VAL A 150 -4.38 1.79 -11.67
N ARG A 151 -3.40 1.19 -12.35
CA ARG A 151 -3.50 0.82 -13.77
C ARG A 151 -4.62 -0.18 -14.04
N ALA A 152 -4.90 -1.05 -13.07
CA ALA A 152 -6.02 -1.99 -13.12
C ALA A 152 -7.40 -1.35 -12.82
N GLY A 153 -7.46 -0.07 -12.42
CA GLY A 153 -8.70 0.64 -12.15
C GLY A 153 -8.88 1.17 -10.72
N GLY A 154 -7.89 1.00 -9.84
CA GLY A 154 -7.84 1.70 -8.55
C GLY A 154 -7.78 3.22 -8.77
N LEU A 155 -8.27 4.02 -7.82
CA LEU A 155 -8.31 5.47 -8.01
C LEU A 155 -6.99 6.16 -7.72
N VAL A 156 -6.37 5.87 -6.56
CA VAL A 156 -5.17 6.56 -6.08
C VAL A 156 -4.17 5.57 -5.54
N PHE A 157 -2.91 5.77 -5.89
CA PHE A 157 -1.74 5.17 -5.26
C PHE A 157 -0.86 6.28 -4.69
N TYR A 158 -0.34 6.06 -3.49
CA TYR A 158 0.78 6.80 -2.94
C TYR A 158 1.70 5.82 -2.22
N GLY A 159 2.95 5.75 -2.63
CA GLY A 159 3.88 4.77 -2.09
C GLY A 159 5.32 4.99 -2.51
N ALA A 160 6.21 4.17 -1.98
CA ALA A 160 7.62 4.21 -2.34
C ALA A 160 7.85 3.69 -3.75
N SER A 161 8.76 4.32 -4.47
CA SER A 161 9.24 3.82 -5.77
C SER A 161 9.99 2.50 -5.60
N ILE A 162 9.71 1.54 -6.50
CA ILE A 162 10.42 0.26 -6.57
C ILE A 162 11.90 0.45 -6.97
N GLU A 163 12.26 1.57 -7.57
CA GLU A 163 13.64 1.91 -7.94
C GLU A 163 14.60 1.83 -6.75
N SER A 164 14.12 2.08 -5.52
CA SER A 164 14.92 1.95 -4.31
C SER A 164 15.48 0.54 -4.12
N ALA A 165 14.73 -0.51 -4.44
CA ALA A 165 15.20 -1.90 -4.37
C ALA A 165 16.22 -2.23 -5.47
N ALA A 166 16.06 -1.68 -6.67
CA ALA A 166 16.98 -1.88 -7.79
C ALA A 166 18.40 -1.40 -7.46
N HIS A 167 18.51 -0.31 -6.66
CA HIS A 167 19.80 0.19 -6.20
C HIS A 167 20.59 -0.83 -5.35
N TYR A 168 19.89 -1.57 -4.48
CA TYR A 168 20.51 -2.66 -3.71
C TYR A 168 20.99 -3.79 -4.60
N VAL A 169 20.17 -4.17 -5.59
CA VAL A 169 20.53 -5.21 -6.56
C VAL A 169 21.79 -4.80 -7.34
N ASP A 170 21.86 -3.56 -7.84
CA ASP A 170 23.04 -3.04 -8.56
C ASP A 170 24.31 -3.10 -7.68
N LYS A 171 24.23 -2.63 -6.43
CA LYS A 171 25.37 -2.70 -5.49
C LYS A 171 25.85 -4.14 -5.26
N ILE A 172 24.91 -5.08 -5.08
CA ILE A 172 25.24 -6.49 -4.86
C ILE A 172 25.87 -7.12 -6.10
N LEU A 173 25.36 -6.84 -7.29
CA LEU A 173 25.93 -7.31 -8.54
C LEU A 173 27.34 -6.76 -8.79
N ARG A 174 27.67 -5.59 -8.23
CA ARG A 174 29.02 -5.00 -8.23
C ARG A 174 29.93 -5.52 -7.11
N GLY A 175 29.46 -6.49 -6.31
CA GLY A 175 30.26 -7.17 -5.30
C GLY A 175 30.05 -6.70 -3.87
N ALA A 176 29.11 -5.80 -3.58
CA ALA A 176 28.76 -5.46 -2.20
C ALA A 176 28.07 -6.63 -1.51
N LYS A 177 28.35 -6.81 -0.23
CA LYS A 177 27.69 -7.86 0.58
C LYS A 177 26.39 -7.32 1.17
N PRO A 178 25.27 -8.07 1.11
CA PRO A 178 24.02 -7.66 1.75
C PRO A 178 24.18 -7.28 3.23
N ALA A 179 25.04 -7.99 3.96
CA ALA A 179 25.34 -7.73 5.37
C ALA A 179 25.87 -6.32 5.65
N ASP A 180 26.54 -5.71 4.68
CA ASP A 180 27.20 -4.41 4.79
C ASP A 180 26.37 -3.27 4.15
N LEU A 181 25.23 -3.60 3.55
CA LEU A 181 24.31 -2.61 2.94
C LEU A 181 23.24 -2.20 3.94
N PRO A 182 23.31 -0.97 4.48
CA PRO A 182 22.30 -0.47 5.41
C PRO A 182 20.89 -0.51 4.80
N ILE A 183 19.92 -0.78 5.64
CA ILE A 183 18.50 -0.70 5.29
C ILE A 183 18.08 0.76 5.39
N GLU A 184 17.79 1.37 4.26
CA GLU A 184 17.43 2.76 4.16
C GLU A 184 15.92 2.91 3.96
N GLN A 185 15.36 4.01 4.44
CA GLN A 185 13.99 4.38 4.10
C GLN A 185 13.97 4.99 2.70
N PRO A 186 12.95 4.71 1.88
CA PRO A 186 12.79 5.35 0.59
C PRO A 186 12.73 6.88 0.75
N THR A 187 13.48 7.58 -0.06
CA THR A 187 13.47 9.05 -0.11
C THR A 187 12.56 9.58 -1.21
N ARG A 188 12.13 8.70 -2.13
CA ARG A 188 11.23 9.04 -3.23
C ARG A 188 9.92 8.29 -3.09
N PHE A 189 8.83 9.04 -3.10
CA PHE A 189 7.47 8.55 -3.12
C PHE A 189 6.82 8.97 -4.42
N GLU A 190 5.92 8.14 -4.93
CA GLU A 190 5.20 8.34 -6.17
C GLU A 190 3.70 8.45 -5.88
N LEU A 191 3.06 9.37 -6.58
CA LEU A 191 1.62 9.57 -6.60
C LEU A 191 1.09 9.21 -7.98
N ALA A 192 0.17 8.26 -8.05
CA ALA A 192 -0.55 7.96 -9.28
C ALA A 192 -2.06 8.09 -9.09
N ILE A 193 -2.73 8.62 -10.11
CA ILE A 193 -4.17 8.88 -10.10
C ILE A 193 -4.79 8.34 -11.38
N ASN A 194 -5.88 7.60 -11.26
CA ASN A 194 -6.66 7.15 -12.40
C ASN A 194 -7.85 8.07 -12.65
N GLN A 195 -7.73 8.94 -13.63
CA GLN A 195 -8.76 9.92 -13.98
C GLN A 195 -9.96 9.27 -14.69
N LYS A 196 -9.76 8.15 -15.41
CA LYS A 196 -10.87 7.35 -15.94
C LYS A 196 -11.76 6.83 -14.83
N THR A 197 -11.15 6.27 -13.78
CA THR A 197 -11.87 5.77 -12.60
C THR A 197 -12.55 6.93 -11.86
N ALA A 198 -11.89 8.07 -11.69
CA ALA A 198 -12.50 9.25 -11.09
C ALA A 198 -13.75 9.68 -11.86
N THR A 199 -13.65 9.79 -13.18
CA THR A 199 -14.77 10.16 -14.06
C THR A 199 -15.92 9.15 -13.98
N ALA A 200 -15.62 7.85 -13.99
CA ALA A 200 -16.63 6.79 -13.88
C ALA A 200 -17.36 6.79 -12.52
N LEU A 201 -16.68 7.26 -11.47
CA LEU A 201 -17.26 7.44 -10.13
C LEU A 201 -17.96 8.80 -9.94
N GLY A 202 -17.94 9.67 -10.96
CA GLY A 202 -18.49 11.02 -10.86
C GLY A 202 -17.67 11.96 -9.96
N LEU A 203 -16.38 11.67 -9.76
CA LEU A 203 -15.47 12.46 -8.95
C LEU A 203 -14.71 13.47 -9.81
N THR A 204 -14.49 14.64 -9.25
CA THR A 204 -13.59 15.65 -9.82
C THR A 204 -12.35 15.74 -8.93
N VAL A 205 -11.24 15.20 -9.42
CA VAL A 205 -9.95 15.28 -8.71
C VAL A 205 -9.44 16.73 -8.81
N PRO A 206 -9.00 17.35 -7.70
CA PRO A 206 -8.49 18.72 -7.72
C PRO A 206 -7.29 18.87 -8.67
N PRO A 207 -7.23 19.93 -9.50
CA PRO A 207 -6.10 20.18 -10.40
C PRO A 207 -4.75 20.28 -9.67
N THR A 208 -4.76 20.77 -8.43
CA THR A 208 -3.56 20.84 -7.57
C THR A 208 -3.02 19.47 -7.21
N LEU A 209 -3.88 18.47 -7.08
CA LEU A 209 -3.46 17.09 -6.81
C LEU A 209 -2.94 16.43 -8.09
N LEU A 210 -3.63 16.63 -9.22
CA LEU A 210 -3.20 16.13 -10.54
C LEU A 210 -1.83 16.68 -10.93
N ALA A 211 -1.56 17.97 -10.65
CA ALA A 211 -0.28 18.61 -10.93
C ALA A 211 0.89 18.05 -10.10
N ARG A 212 0.60 17.36 -9.00
CA ARG A 212 1.58 16.70 -8.12
C ARG A 212 1.75 15.21 -8.42
N ALA A 213 0.88 14.65 -9.26
CA ALA A 213 0.95 13.24 -9.62
C ALA A 213 2.13 12.97 -10.55
N ASP A 214 2.87 11.91 -10.25
CA ASP A 214 3.94 11.39 -11.11
C ASP A 214 3.35 10.64 -12.32
N GLU A 215 2.15 10.03 -12.15
CA GLU A 215 1.41 9.36 -13.22
C GLU A 215 -0.09 9.68 -13.14
N VAL A 216 -0.67 10.10 -14.27
CA VAL A 216 -2.12 10.27 -14.43
C VAL A 216 -2.59 9.36 -15.56
N ILE A 217 -3.53 8.45 -15.26
CA ILE A 217 -4.12 7.51 -16.21
C ILE A 217 -5.39 8.14 -16.77
N GLU A 218 -5.33 8.51 -18.05
CA GLU A 218 -6.41 9.14 -18.81
C GLU A 218 -7.19 8.14 -19.68
#